data_f40c62573333d460b910db4bfc059c44
#
_entry.id   f40c62573333d460b910db4bfc059c44
#
_cell.length_a   1.000
_cell.length_b   1.000
_cell.length_c   1.000
_cell.angle_alpha   90.00
_cell.angle_beta   90.00
_cell.angle_gamma   90.00
#
_symmetry.space_group_name_H-M   'P 1'
#
loop_
_entity.id
_entity.type
_entity.pdbx_description
1 polymer ?
#
loop_
_entity_poly.entity_id
_entity_poly.type
_entity_poly.pdbx_seq_one_letter_code
_entity_poly.pdbx_strand_id
1 'polypeptide(L)'
;LSHGKFSAFHEALKYTYPEMKSSGFESSVEKKKTEILKFVERGCRQGLITSAAGTVSLRCDCNSFVVTPANIPRWELQAGDIVKITDGKCEAGKTPGRMARLHQAIYESHPGIRAIVMAQPPNLMAFGISGTPFNVNTIPESLMFLKEVELLPFETDFNKLKDLIVSKCKTSNALILRHNAVLTTGNSLLQAYDRLEIAEFGAKSLIMGKAIGKFKPISRKQADEIRKMYP
;
A
#
# COMPACT_ATOMS: atom_id res chain seq x y z
N LEU A 1 -27.22 13.93 -14.46
CA LEU A 1 -27.08 13.99 -13.01
C LEU A 1 -26.66 15.39 -12.64
N SER A 2 -27.53 16.10 -11.88
CA SER A 2 -27.36 17.50 -11.55
C SER A 2 -26.20 17.73 -10.58
N HIS A 3 -25.53 18.89 -10.69
CA HIS A 3 -24.43 19.35 -9.83
C HIS A 3 -24.67 19.14 -8.32
N GLY A 4 -25.93 19.15 -7.86
CA GLY A 4 -26.29 19.02 -6.45
C GLY A 4 -26.09 17.62 -5.84
N LYS A 5 -26.10 16.54 -6.63
CA LYS A 5 -25.91 15.17 -6.09
C LYS A 5 -24.45 14.84 -5.84
N PHE A 6 -23.52 15.46 -6.58
CA PHE A 6 -22.09 15.33 -6.33
C PHE A 6 -21.60 16.14 -5.13
N SER A 7 -22.28 17.25 -4.79
CA SER A 7 -21.97 18.08 -3.63
C SER A 7 -22.12 17.33 -2.30
N ALA A 8 -23.21 16.56 -2.13
CA ALA A 8 -23.44 15.77 -0.91
C ALA A 8 -22.41 14.64 -0.74
N PHE A 9 -22.02 14.00 -1.85
CA PHE A 9 -20.97 12.98 -1.83
C PHE A 9 -19.60 13.60 -1.50
N HIS A 10 -19.30 14.78 -2.03
CA HIS A 10 -18.09 15.54 -1.71
C HIS A 10 -18.01 15.93 -0.23
N GLU A 11 -19.12 16.38 0.37
CA GLU A 11 -19.16 16.70 1.80
C GLU A 11 -18.97 15.46 2.67
N ALA A 12 -19.63 14.35 2.35
CA ALA A 12 -19.47 13.10 3.09
C ALA A 12 -18.01 12.63 3.11
N LEU A 13 -17.26 12.82 2.03
CA LEU A 13 -15.86 12.38 1.92
C LEU A 13 -14.87 13.30 2.66
N LYS A 14 -15.20 14.57 2.90
CA LYS A 14 -14.37 15.45 3.76
C LYS A 14 -14.24 14.94 5.19
N TYR A 15 -15.21 14.16 5.67
CA TYR A 15 -15.17 13.55 7.00
C TYR A 15 -14.39 12.22 7.04
N THR A 16 -14.12 11.61 5.90
CA THR A 16 -13.43 10.30 5.84
C THR A 16 -11.93 10.45 6.09
N TYR A 17 -11.35 11.58 5.72
CA TYR A 17 -9.96 11.93 5.97
C TYR A 17 -9.89 13.35 6.53
N PRO A 18 -10.02 13.53 7.85
CA PRO A 18 -9.67 14.81 8.42
C PRO A 18 -8.23 15.11 7.97
N GLU A 19 -8.01 16.32 7.42
CA GLU A 19 -6.65 16.80 7.22
C GLU A 19 -5.91 16.51 8.52
N MET A 20 -5.04 15.51 8.48
CA MET A 20 -4.12 15.29 9.59
C MET A 20 -3.27 16.56 9.59
N LYS A 21 -3.71 17.54 10.41
CA LYS A 21 -2.87 18.66 10.76
C LYS A 21 -1.53 18.03 11.03
N SER A 22 -0.53 18.43 10.26
CA SER A 22 0.85 18.12 10.55
C SER A 22 1.12 18.67 11.95
N SER A 23 0.72 17.92 12.97
CA SER A 23 1.22 18.11 14.30
C SER A 23 2.69 17.79 14.14
N GLY A 24 3.46 18.84 13.94
CA GLY A 24 4.89 18.77 13.88
C GLY A 24 5.30 17.90 15.02
N PHE A 25 5.90 16.76 14.67
CA PHE A 25 6.86 16.24 15.48
C PHE A 25 6.93 14.75 15.64
N GLU A 26 8.06 14.28 15.58
CA GLU A 26 8.65 13.03 16.01
C GLU A 26 7.74 12.17 16.90
N SER A 27 6.88 11.37 16.27
CA SER A 27 6.45 10.21 16.99
C SER A 27 7.71 9.39 17.27
N SER A 28 8.02 9.14 18.54
CA SER A 28 9.20 8.37 18.92
C SER A 28 9.24 7.09 18.09
N VAL A 29 10.42 6.56 17.83
CA VAL A 29 10.62 5.28 17.12
C VAL A 29 9.68 4.20 17.67
N GLU A 30 9.47 4.18 18.98
CA GLU A 30 8.58 3.22 19.64
C GLU A 30 7.09 3.39 19.26
N LYS A 31 6.63 4.63 19.07
CA LYS A 31 5.27 4.86 18.54
C LYS A 31 5.12 4.32 17.12
N LYS A 32 6.13 4.50 16.27
CA LYS A 32 6.14 3.96 14.91
C LYS A 32 6.17 2.43 14.89
N LYS A 33 6.93 1.80 15.78
CA LYS A 33 6.92 0.35 15.95
C LYS A 33 5.54 -0.15 16.36
N THR A 34 4.92 0.50 17.32
CA THR A 34 3.55 0.19 17.77
C THR A 34 2.51 0.41 16.65
N GLU A 35 2.69 1.45 15.84
CA GLU A 35 1.83 1.72 14.68
C GLU A 35 1.93 0.58 13.66
N ILE A 36 3.14 0.12 13.32
CA ILE A 36 3.34 -1.03 12.43
C ILE A 36 2.59 -2.27 12.95
N LEU A 37 2.68 -2.56 14.24
CA LEU A 37 2.00 -3.72 14.83
C LEU A 37 0.50 -3.67 14.62
N LYS A 38 -0.14 -2.54 14.87
CA LYS A 38 -1.59 -2.36 14.68
C LYS A 38 -2.02 -2.71 13.25
N PHE A 39 -1.24 -2.26 12.25
CA PHE A 39 -1.56 -2.54 10.85
C PHE A 39 -1.21 -3.96 10.42
N VAL A 40 -0.15 -4.55 10.95
CA VAL A 40 0.17 -5.96 10.72
C VAL A 40 -0.93 -6.85 11.32
N GLU A 41 -1.35 -6.61 12.54
CA GLU A 41 -2.45 -7.34 13.19
C GLU A 41 -3.75 -7.21 12.39
N ARG A 42 -4.12 -5.98 11.97
CA ARG A 42 -5.26 -5.74 11.09
C ARG A 42 -5.15 -6.55 9.79
N GLY A 43 -3.98 -6.55 9.16
CA GLY A 43 -3.71 -7.29 7.93
C GLY A 43 -3.83 -8.80 8.09
N CYS A 44 -3.36 -9.35 9.22
CA CYS A 44 -3.54 -10.76 9.55
C CYS A 44 -5.01 -11.13 9.75
N ARG A 45 -5.76 -10.32 10.50
CA ARG A 45 -7.20 -10.54 10.73
C ARG A 45 -8.02 -10.48 9.44
N GLN A 46 -7.62 -9.64 8.49
CA GLN A 46 -8.28 -9.50 7.18
C GLN A 46 -7.80 -10.51 6.13
N GLY A 47 -6.80 -11.33 6.44
CA GLY A 47 -6.21 -12.28 5.49
C GLY A 47 -5.40 -11.61 4.36
N LEU A 48 -4.97 -10.36 4.56
CA LEU A 48 -4.10 -9.64 3.62
C LEU A 48 -2.61 -9.91 3.86
N ILE A 49 -2.27 -10.24 5.09
CA ILE A 49 -0.91 -10.58 5.54
C ILE A 49 -0.95 -11.99 6.10
N THR A 50 -0.04 -12.85 5.64
CA THR A 50 0.08 -14.23 6.13
C THR A 50 1.18 -14.33 7.19
N SER A 51 1.32 -15.50 7.81
CA SER A 51 2.29 -15.71 8.89
C SER A 51 3.73 -15.37 8.51
N ALA A 52 4.14 -15.77 7.32
CA ALA A 52 5.52 -15.67 6.87
C ALA A 52 5.73 -14.54 5.85
N ALA A 53 4.65 -13.95 5.31
CA ALA A 53 4.70 -12.94 4.28
C ALA A 53 4.11 -11.61 4.76
N GLY A 54 4.51 -10.56 4.06
CA GLY A 54 4.16 -9.19 4.40
C GLY A 54 5.34 -8.45 5.01
N THR A 55 5.69 -7.34 4.38
CA THR A 55 6.70 -6.41 4.89
C THR A 55 6.07 -5.04 5.00
N VAL A 56 6.04 -4.51 6.21
CA VAL A 56 5.50 -3.18 6.50
C VAL A 56 6.61 -2.32 7.06
N SER A 57 6.76 -1.11 6.55
CA SER A 57 7.77 -0.17 7.05
C SER A 57 7.23 1.25 7.16
N LEU A 58 7.85 2.02 8.03
CA LEU A 58 7.52 3.41 8.29
C LEU A 58 8.81 4.22 8.46
N ARG A 59 8.96 5.28 7.65
CA ARG A 59 10.12 6.17 7.71
C ARG A 59 10.14 6.93 9.05
N CYS A 60 11.28 6.98 9.69
CA CYS A 60 11.50 7.78 10.90
C CYS A 60 11.95 9.19 10.55
N ASP A 61 13.02 9.27 9.75
CA ASP A 61 13.66 10.52 9.28
C ASP A 61 14.26 10.32 7.89
N CYS A 62 15.16 11.18 7.46
CA CYS A 62 15.79 11.07 6.14
C CYS A 62 16.65 9.83 5.99
N ASN A 63 17.26 9.33 7.07
CA ASN A 63 18.25 8.26 7.05
C ASN A 63 17.77 6.99 7.76
N SER A 64 16.59 6.99 8.38
CA SER A 64 16.13 5.84 9.15
C SER A 64 14.67 5.50 8.93
N PHE A 65 14.36 4.20 9.09
CA PHE A 65 13.01 3.66 9.06
C PHE A 65 12.90 2.43 9.96
N VAL A 66 11.69 2.09 10.33
CA VAL A 66 11.37 0.85 11.03
C VAL A 66 10.67 -0.11 10.09
N VAL A 67 10.91 -1.41 10.24
CA VAL A 67 10.39 -2.45 9.34
C VAL A 67 10.13 -3.75 10.09
N THR A 68 9.14 -4.52 9.64
CA THR A 68 8.87 -5.85 10.17
C THR A 68 10.09 -6.77 10.06
N PRO A 69 10.36 -7.62 11.08
CA PRO A 69 11.52 -8.52 11.11
C PRO A 69 11.35 -9.70 10.14
N ALA A 70 12.44 -10.43 9.92
CA ALA A 70 12.43 -11.80 9.40
C ALA A 70 12.11 -12.81 10.50
N ASN A 71 11.73 -14.03 10.10
CA ASN A 71 11.67 -15.23 10.93
C ASN A 71 10.77 -15.19 12.18
N ILE A 72 9.90 -14.18 12.30
CA ILE A 72 8.88 -14.13 13.36
C ILE A 72 7.51 -14.15 12.67
N PRO A 73 6.59 -15.05 13.08
CA PRO A 73 5.22 -15.06 12.58
C PRO A 73 4.54 -13.72 12.79
N ARG A 74 3.82 -13.22 11.79
CA ARG A 74 3.26 -11.86 11.81
C ARG A 74 2.27 -11.61 12.92
N TRP A 75 1.53 -12.63 13.36
CA TRP A 75 0.58 -12.53 14.48
C TRP A 75 1.22 -12.62 15.87
N GLU A 76 2.51 -12.99 15.96
CA GLU A 76 3.25 -13.09 17.22
C GLU A 76 4.14 -11.87 17.47
N LEU A 77 4.20 -10.94 16.50
CA LEU A 77 5.07 -9.77 16.58
C LEU A 77 4.77 -8.89 17.80
N GLN A 78 5.82 -8.45 18.44
CA GLN A 78 5.78 -7.42 19.48
C GLN A 78 6.53 -6.17 19.02
N ALA A 79 6.31 -5.03 19.68
CA ALA A 79 6.97 -3.76 19.31
C ALA A 79 8.50 -3.88 19.36
N GLY A 80 9.02 -4.64 20.32
CA GLY A 80 10.44 -4.92 20.45
C GLY A 80 11.06 -5.68 19.27
N ASP A 81 10.26 -6.44 18.50
CA ASP A 81 10.75 -7.21 17.35
C ASP A 81 10.94 -6.35 16.11
N ILE A 82 10.20 -5.25 16.01
CA ILE A 82 10.29 -4.34 14.85
C ILE A 82 11.69 -3.77 14.78
N VAL A 83 12.27 -3.89 13.59
CA VAL A 83 13.68 -3.59 13.33
C VAL A 83 13.84 -2.13 12.91
N LYS A 84 14.77 -1.40 13.53
CA LYS A 84 15.20 -0.10 13.04
C LYS A 84 16.40 -0.24 12.10
N ILE A 85 16.35 0.45 10.98
CA ILE A 85 17.47 0.58 10.03
C ILE A 85 17.86 2.05 10.01
N THR A 86 19.15 2.34 10.18
CA THR A 86 19.74 3.70 10.16
C THR A 86 20.97 3.68 9.26
N ASP A 87 21.04 4.57 8.28
CA ASP A 87 22.12 4.63 7.28
C ASP A 87 22.42 3.26 6.63
N GLY A 88 21.35 2.51 6.30
CA GLY A 88 21.43 1.17 5.72
C GLY A 88 21.88 0.07 6.68
N LYS A 89 22.14 0.39 7.94
CA LYS A 89 22.57 -0.58 8.95
C LYS A 89 21.42 -0.97 9.87
N CYS A 90 21.25 -2.26 10.06
CA CYS A 90 20.29 -2.83 10.99
C CYS A 90 20.75 -2.66 12.44
N GLU A 91 19.82 -2.43 13.36
CA GLU A 91 20.12 -2.47 14.80
C GLU A 91 20.67 -3.85 15.22
N ALA A 92 21.58 -3.85 16.18
CA ALA A 92 22.29 -5.07 16.62
C ALA A 92 21.33 -6.16 17.11
N GLY A 93 21.63 -7.40 16.78
CA GLY A 93 20.86 -8.57 17.21
C GLY A 93 19.53 -8.81 16.48
N LYS A 94 19.17 -7.98 15.50
CA LYS A 94 17.92 -8.14 14.75
C LYS A 94 18.17 -8.40 13.26
N THR A 95 17.20 -9.08 12.63
CA THR A 95 17.23 -9.39 11.20
C THR A 95 15.99 -8.78 10.55
N PRO A 96 16.14 -7.83 9.62
CA PRO A 96 15.01 -7.21 8.92
C PRO A 96 14.37 -8.17 7.92
N GLY A 97 13.11 -7.96 7.61
CA GLY A 97 12.39 -8.71 6.58
C GLY A 97 13.10 -8.64 5.22
N ARG A 98 12.96 -9.67 4.39
CA ARG A 98 13.66 -9.83 3.10
C ARG A 98 13.59 -8.61 2.18
N MET A 99 12.47 -7.88 2.21
CA MET A 99 12.23 -6.74 1.33
C MET A 99 12.70 -5.39 1.93
N ALA A 100 13.37 -5.41 3.08
CA ALA A 100 13.86 -4.17 3.71
C ALA A 100 14.79 -3.36 2.79
N ARG A 101 15.65 -4.02 2.00
CA ARG A 101 16.51 -3.34 1.01
C ARG A 101 15.73 -2.69 -0.12
N LEU A 102 14.62 -3.30 -0.54
CA LEU A 102 13.72 -2.68 -1.51
C LEU A 102 13.04 -1.44 -0.92
N HIS A 103 12.53 -1.55 0.31
CA HIS A 103 11.90 -0.41 1.00
C HIS A 103 12.89 0.75 1.19
N GLN A 104 14.14 0.44 1.55
CA GLN A 104 15.21 1.43 1.64
C GLN A 104 15.42 2.16 0.31
N ALA A 105 15.59 1.44 -0.80
CA ALA A 105 15.77 2.04 -2.13
C ALA A 105 14.60 2.93 -2.56
N ILE A 106 13.37 2.53 -2.23
CA ILE A 106 12.18 3.36 -2.47
C ILE A 106 12.26 4.64 -1.62
N TYR A 107 12.58 4.53 -0.34
CA TYR A 107 12.71 5.70 0.53
C TYR A 107 13.80 6.67 0.08
N GLU A 108 14.95 6.17 -0.33
CA GLU A 108 16.07 6.98 -0.83
C GLU A 108 15.68 7.75 -2.11
N SER A 109 14.95 7.09 -3.02
CA SER A 109 14.57 7.67 -4.31
C SER A 109 13.33 8.57 -4.24
N HIS A 110 12.46 8.39 -3.25
CA HIS A 110 11.17 9.06 -3.13
C HIS A 110 10.96 9.67 -1.72
N PRO A 111 11.47 10.88 -1.45
CA PRO A 111 11.37 11.51 -0.12
C PRO A 111 9.93 11.70 0.38
N GLY A 112 8.96 11.86 -0.53
CA GLY A 112 7.53 11.98 -0.18
C GLY A 112 6.88 10.67 0.29
N ILE A 113 7.50 9.52 0.03
CA ILE A 113 7.00 8.24 0.54
C ILE A 113 7.49 8.06 1.97
N ARG A 114 6.55 7.89 2.91
CA ARG A 114 6.85 7.71 4.33
C ARG A 114 6.46 6.33 4.85
N ALA A 115 5.59 5.62 4.16
CA ALA A 115 5.16 4.27 4.53
C ALA A 115 5.07 3.36 3.31
N ILE A 116 5.39 2.10 3.49
CA ILE A 116 5.30 1.06 2.48
C ILE A 116 4.66 -0.17 3.10
N VAL A 117 3.65 -0.71 2.43
CA VAL A 117 3.02 -1.99 2.78
C VAL A 117 3.21 -2.94 1.59
N MET A 118 3.82 -4.07 1.85
CA MET A 118 3.94 -5.16 0.89
C MET A 118 3.24 -6.39 1.45
N ALA A 119 2.20 -6.87 0.79
CA ALA A 119 1.29 -7.90 1.29
C ALA A 119 0.83 -8.83 0.17
N GLN A 120 0.05 -9.85 0.50
CA GLN A 120 -0.46 -10.84 -0.45
C GLN A 120 -2.00 -10.92 -0.39
N PRO A 121 -2.72 -9.82 -0.70
CA PRO A 121 -4.17 -9.78 -0.70
C PRO A 121 -4.73 -10.72 -1.77
N PRO A 122 -5.60 -11.69 -1.42
CA PRO A 122 -5.91 -12.82 -2.29
C PRO A 122 -6.57 -12.45 -3.61
N ASN A 123 -7.46 -11.43 -3.61
CA ASN A 123 -8.15 -11.04 -4.83
C ASN A 123 -7.23 -10.28 -5.80
N LEU A 124 -6.37 -9.38 -5.30
CA LEU A 124 -5.34 -8.72 -6.13
C LEU A 124 -4.29 -9.71 -6.61
N MET A 125 -3.93 -10.69 -5.78
CA MET A 125 -3.00 -11.75 -6.20
C MET A 125 -3.58 -12.60 -7.33
N ALA A 126 -4.90 -12.77 -7.42
CA ALA A 126 -5.52 -13.42 -8.58
C ALA A 126 -5.23 -12.68 -9.90
N PHE A 127 -5.24 -11.34 -9.89
CA PHE A 127 -4.79 -10.54 -11.04
C PHE A 127 -3.28 -10.73 -11.32
N GLY A 128 -2.48 -10.77 -10.28
CA GLY A 128 -1.03 -11.03 -10.39
C GLY A 128 -0.70 -12.41 -10.98
N ILE A 129 -1.46 -13.43 -10.61
CA ILE A 129 -1.26 -14.80 -11.10
C ILE A 129 -1.77 -14.94 -12.53
N SER A 130 -2.98 -14.43 -12.82
CA SER A 130 -3.58 -14.51 -14.16
C SER A 130 -2.89 -13.63 -15.19
N GLY A 131 -2.12 -12.63 -14.76
CA GLY A 131 -1.53 -11.63 -15.66
C GLY A 131 -2.56 -10.63 -16.21
N THR A 132 -3.75 -10.57 -15.61
CA THR A 132 -4.82 -9.65 -16.03
C THR A 132 -4.60 -8.29 -15.38
N PRO A 133 -4.57 -7.18 -16.13
CA PRO A 133 -4.49 -5.84 -15.56
C PRO A 133 -5.68 -5.53 -14.65
N PHE A 134 -5.41 -4.89 -13.53
CA PHE A 134 -6.45 -4.42 -12.62
C PHE A 134 -7.03 -3.09 -13.12
N ASN A 135 -8.36 -3.01 -13.22
CA ASN A 135 -9.04 -1.79 -13.65
C ASN A 135 -9.51 -0.99 -12.42
N VAL A 136 -8.93 0.18 -12.22
CA VAL A 136 -9.30 1.09 -11.11
C VAL A 136 -10.67 1.76 -11.27
N ASN A 137 -11.28 1.72 -12.46
CA ASN A 137 -12.59 2.34 -12.71
C ASN A 137 -13.74 1.47 -12.17
N THR A 138 -13.60 0.95 -10.97
CA THR A 138 -14.57 0.05 -10.31
C THR A 138 -15.49 0.80 -9.36
N ILE A 139 -14.91 1.52 -8.44
CA ILE A 139 -15.57 2.31 -7.41
C ILE A 139 -14.91 3.69 -7.33
N PRO A 140 -15.62 4.72 -6.88
CA PRO A 140 -15.06 6.08 -6.78
C PRO A 140 -13.79 6.15 -5.93
N GLU A 141 -13.72 5.43 -4.82
CA GLU A 141 -12.56 5.39 -3.92
C GLU A 141 -11.30 4.90 -4.64
N SER A 142 -11.43 3.92 -5.54
CA SER A 142 -10.28 3.47 -6.35
C SER A 142 -9.72 4.58 -7.23
N LEU A 143 -10.60 5.43 -7.79
CA LEU A 143 -10.18 6.56 -8.61
C LEU A 143 -9.57 7.71 -7.82
N MET A 144 -9.98 7.87 -6.55
CA MET A 144 -9.54 8.96 -5.69
C MET A 144 -8.20 8.66 -5.02
N PHE A 145 -8.01 7.42 -4.56
CA PHE A 145 -6.88 7.05 -3.70
C PHE A 145 -5.81 6.24 -4.41
N LEU A 146 -6.19 5.54 -5.49
CA LEU A 146 -5.26 4.82 -6.33
C LEU A 146 -4.98 5.65 -7.58
N LYS A 147 -3.69 5.84 -7.86
CA LYS A 147 -3.26 6.17 -9.20
C LYS A 147 -3.48 4.96 -10.10
N GLU A 148 -2.78 4.86 -11.19
CA GLU A 148 -2.75 3.64 -11.97
C GLU A 148 -2.16 2.50 -11.12
N VAL A 149 -2.84 1.34 -11.09
CA VAL A 149 -2.32 0.13 -10.46
C VAL A 149 -1.61 -0.68 -11.52
N GLU A 150 -0.29 -0.67 -11.49
CA GLU A 150 0.51 -1.34 -12.51
C GLU A 150 0.75 -2.81 -12.16
N LEU A 151 0.68 -3.65 -13.20
CA LEU A 151 1.02 -5.07 -13.12
C LEU A 151 2.43 -5.26 -13.63
N LEU A 152 3.37 -5.59 -12.72
CA LEU A 152 4.78 -5.78 -13.05
C LEU A 152 5.08 -7.26 -13.34
N PRO A 153 5.99 -7.56 -14.27
CA PRO A 153 6.36 -8.92 -14.59
C PRO A 153 6.98 -9.66 -13.39
N PHE A 154 6.94 -10.98 -13.45
CA PHE A 154 7.68 -11.79 -12.49
C PHE A 154 9.18 -11.67 -12.80
N GLU A 155 9.94 -11.26 -11.80
CA GLU A 155 11.40 -11.09 -11.91
C GLU A 155 12.08 -11.75 -10.71
N THR A 156 13.07 -12.57 -10.99
CA THR A 156 13.86 -13.29 -9.99
C THR A 156 15.16 -12.57 -9.62
N ASP A 157 15.65 -11.71 -10.51
CA ASP A 157 16.79 -10.84 -10.22
C ASP A 157 16.34 -9.69 -9.33
N PHE A 158 16.83 -9.69 -8.08
CA PHE A 158 16.44 -8.67 -7.11
C PHE A 158 16.79 -7.25 -7.55
N ASN A 159 17.92 -7.03 -8.22
CA ASN A 159 18.32 -5.68 -8.63
C ASN A 159 17.42 -5.15 -9.74
N LYS A 160 17.11 -5.98 -10.74
CA LYS A 160 16.17 -5.62 -11.79
C LYS A 160 14.77 -5.32 -11.23
N LEU A 161 14.29 -6.18 -10.33
CA LEU A 161 13.00 -5.98 -9.66
C LEU A 161 13.00 -4.68 -8.86
N LYS A 162 14.04 -4.42 -8.06
CA LYS A 162 14.20 -3.20 -7.27
C LYS A 162 14.17 -1.96 -8.15
N ASP A 163 14.97 -1.92 -9.22
CA ASP A 163 15.07 -0.75 -10.10
C ASP A 163 13.73 -0.49 -10.83
N LEU A 164 13.05 -1.54 -11.26
CA LEU A 164 11.72 -1.46 -11.85
C LEU A 164 10.71 -0.86 -10.87
N ILE A 165 10.62 -1.42 -9.65
CA ILE A 165 9.69 -0.95 -8.62
C ILE A 165 9.97 0.50 -8.25
N VAL A 166 11.23 0.86 -8.01
CA VAL A 166 11.63 2.23 -7.67
C VAL A 166 11.19 3.19 -8.78
N SER A 167 11.43 2.84 -10.05
CA SER A 167 11.00 3.70 -11.16
C SER A 167 9.49 3.88 -11.22
N LYS A 168 8.71 2.83 -10.94
CA LYS A 168 7.24 2.85 -11.00
C LYS A 168 6.60 3.57 -9.82
N CYS A 169 7.21 3.59 -8.66
CA CYS A 169 6.76 4.37 -7.50
C CYS A 169 6.69 5.89 -7.76
N LYS A 170 7.28 6.38 -8.84
CA LYS A 170 7.14 7.77 -9.28
C LYS A 170 5.73 8.11 -9.76
N THR A 171 5.10 7.20 -10.46
CA THR A 171 3.80 7.39 -11.12
C THR A 171 2.66 6.63 -10.45
N SER A 172 2.97 5.52 -9.80
CA SER A 172 1.99 4.62 -9.16
C SER A 172 2.20 4.56 -7.66
N ASN A 173 1.10 4.43 -6.92
CA ASN A 173 1.11 4.24 -5.48
C ASN A 173 0.66 2.84 -5.04
N ALA A 174 0.34 1.99 -6.02
CA ALA A 174 0.00 0.58 -5.86
C ALA A 174 0.54 -0.23 -7.04
N LEU A 175 1.28 -1.29 -6.77
CA LEU A 175 1.92 -2.14 -7.76
C LEU A 175 1.57 -3.61 -7.47
N ILE A 176 1.13 -4.34 -8.49
CA ILE A 176 0.94 -5.79 -8.42
C ILE A 176 2.20 -6.45 -9.00
N LEU A 177 2.94 -7.15 -8.16
CA LEU A 177 4.13 -7.92 -8.56
C LEU A 177 3.68 -9.35 -8.87
N ARG A 178 3.70 -9.73 -10.14
CA ARG A 178 3.23 -11.07 -10.56
C ARG A 178 3.87 -12.18 -9.73
N HIS A 179 3.04 -13.14 -9.28
CA HIS A 179 3.43 -14.30 -8.47
C HIS A 179 4.19 -13.99 -7.17
N ASN A 180 4.16 -12.74 -6.70
CA ASN A 180 4.95 -12.31 -5.54
C ASN A 180 4.09 -11.62 -4.47
N ALA A 181 3.71 -10.37 -4.71
CA ALA A 181 3.00 -9.55 -3.72
C ALA A 181 2.33 -8.34 -4.37
N VAL A 182 1.61 -7.58 -3.56
CA VAL A 182 1.15 -6.22 -3.86
C VAL A 182 1.92 -5.26 -2.96
N LEU A 183 2.43 -4.18 -3.54
CA LEU A 183 3.14 -3.11 -2.85
C LEU A 183 2.33 -1.83 -2.94
N THR A 184 2.07 -1.20 -1.80
CA THR A 184 1.45 0.12 -1.73
C THR A 184 2.32 1.08 -0.94
N THR A 185 2.27 2.36 -1.32
CA THR A 185 3.05 3.43 -0.71
C THR A 185 2.13 4.54 -0.19
N GLY A 186 2.59 5.32 0.75
CA GLY A 186 1.83 6.45 1.30
C GLY A 186 2.71 7.47 2.03
N ASN A 187 2.12 8.63 2.35
CA ASN A 187 2.73 9.62 3.24
C ASN A 187 2.50 9.29 4.73
N SER A 188 1.67 8.31 5.02
CA SER A 188 1.43 7.71 6.33
C SER A 188 1.14 6.22 6.18
N LEU A 189 1.25 5.47 7.26
CA LEU A 189 0.95 4.05 7.24
C LEU A 189 -0.55 3.78 6.99
N LEU A 190 -1.42 4.63 7.55
CA LEU A 190 -2.85 4.59 7.24
C LEU A 190 -3.09 4.72 5.74
N GLN A 191 -2.50 5.72 5.08
CA GLN A 191 -2.71 5.93 3.65
C GLN A 191 -2.18 4.77 2.80
N ALA A 192 -1.00 4.22 3.12
CA ALA A 192 -0.46 3.07 2.41
C ALA A 192 -1.35 1.83 2.56
N TYR A 193 -1.88 1.62 3.77
CA TYR A 193 -2.74 0.49 4.07
C TYR A 193 -4.13 0.64 3.45
N ASP A 194 -4.75 1.82 3.51
CA ASP A 194 -6.03 2.09 2.87
C ASP A 194 -5.98 1.83 1.35
N ARG A 195 -4.88 2.21 0.71
CA ARG A 195 -4.66 1.89 -0.71
C ARG A 195 -4.67 0.38 -0.98
N LEU A 196 -4.08 -0.40 -0.08
CA LEU A 196 -4.13 -1.86 -0.17
C LEU A 196 -5.56 -2.39 -0.02
N GLU A 197 -6.30 -1.92 0.98
CA GLU A 197 -7.69 -2.34 1.22
C GLU A 197 -8.63 -1.95 0.08
N ILE A 198 -8.53 -0.71 -0.40
CA ILE A 198 -9.34 -0.22 -1.52
C ILE A 198 -9.08 -1.03 -2.79
N ALA A 199 -7.80 -1.30 -3.08
CA ALA A 199 -7.43 -2.10 -4.25
C ALA A 199 -7.94 -3.55 -4.12
N GLU A 200 -7.80 -4.16 -2.95
CA GLU A 200 -8.30 -5.51 -2.67
C GLU A 200 -9.82 -5.58 -2.74
N PHE A 201 -10.52 -4.60 -2.18
CA PHE A 201 -11.99 -4.51 -2.27
C PHE A 201 -12.45 -4.36 -3.72
N GLY A 202 -11.79 -3.51 -4.51
CA GLY A 202 -12.05 -3.33 -5.92
C GLY A 202 -11.82 -4.62 -6.72
N ALA A 203 -10.73 -5.35 -6.42
CA ALA A 203 -10.42 -6.63 -7.05
C ALA A 203 -11.48 -7.69 -6.73
N LYS A 204 -11.87 -7.81 -5.46
CA LYS A 204 -12.94 -8.69 -5.02
C LYS A 204 -14.25 -8.38 -5.73
N SER A 205 -14.62 -7.10 -5.79
CA SER A 205 -15.83 -6.64 -6.47
C SER A 205 -15.82 -6.96 -7.97
N LEU A 206 -14.68 -6.81 -8.64
CA LEU A 206 -14.51 -7.18 -10.04
C LEU A 206 -14.69 -8.67 -10.28
N ILE A 207 -14.06 -9.51 -9.45
CA ILE A 207 -14.15 -10.98 -9.57
C ILE A 207 -15.60 -11.43 -9.37
N MET A 208 -16.24 -10.96 -8.29
CA MET A 208 -17.63 -11.32 -7.98
C MET A 208 -18.62 -10.74 -9.00
N GLY A 209 -18.40 -9.50 -9.43
CA GLY A 209 -19.24 -8.84 -10.42
C GLY A 209 -19.24 -9.56 -11.78
N LYS A 210 -18.07 -10.09 -12.20
CA LYS A 210 -17.96 -10.91 -13.44
C LYS A 210 -18.74 -12.23 -13.35
N ALA A 211 -18.87 -12.80 -12.16
CA ALA A 211 -19.67 -14.01 -11.96
C ALA A 211 -21.18 -13.75 -12.07
N ILE A 212 -21.63 -12.52 -11.81
CA ILE A 212 -23.04 -12.10 -11.87
C ILE A 212 -23.41 -11.60 -13.28
N GLY A 213 -22.45 -11.00 -13.99
CA GLY A 213 -22.73 -10.43 -15.31
C GLY A 213 -21.52 -9.73 -15.95
N LYS A 214 -21.79 -8.89 -16.95
CA LYS A 214 -20.74 -8.13 -17.63
C LYS A 214 -20.30 -6.94 -16.76
N PHE A 215 -19.00 -6.83 -16.54
CA PHE A 215 -18.42 -5.65 -15.90
C PHE A 215 -18.69 -4.39 -16.71
N LYS A 216 -19.21 -3.37 -16.03
CA LYS A 216 -19.44 -2.03 -16.59
C LYS A 216 -18.60 -1.03 -15.77
N PRO A 217 -17.46 -0.58 -16.30
CA PRO A 217 -16.61 0.37 -15.60
C PRO A 217 -17.29 1.74 -15.48
N ILE A 218 -16.87 2.53 -14.49
CA ILE A 218 -17.15 3.97 -14.45
C ILE A 218 -16.65 4.57 -15.76
N SER A 219 -17.48 5.35 -16.44
CA SER A 219 -17.12 5.94 -17.72
C SER A 219 -15.93 6.89 -17.58
N ARG A 220 -15.13 7.03 -18.67
CA ARG A 220 -13.97 7.93 -18.66
C ARG A 220 -14.33 9.34 -18.21
N LYS A 221 -15.43 9.90 -18.71
CA LYS A 221 -15.91 11.23 -18.33
C LYS A 221 -16.15 11.33 -16.81
N GLN A 222 -16.85 10.36 -16.22
CA GLN A 222 -17.12 10.33 -14.78
C GLN A 222 -15.83 10.12 -13.97
N ALA A 223 -14.93 9.25 -14.44
CA ALA A 223 -13.64 9.03 -13.81
C ALA A 223 -12.79 10.31 -13.78
N ASP A 224 -12.75 11.06 -14.89
CA ASP A 224 -12.02 12.32 -14.98
C ASP A 224 -12.66 13.42 -14.08
N GLU A 225 -13.97 13.43 -13.94
CA GLU A 225 -14.68 14.32 -13.00
C GLU A 225 -14.31 13.99 -11.55
N ILE A 226 -14.29 12.71 -11.17
CA ILE A 226 -13.90 12.26 -9.83
C ILE A 226 -12.44 12.65 -9.55
N ARG A 227 -11.50 12.37 -10.46
CA ARG A 227 -10.08 12.71 -10.28
C ARG A 227 -9.82 14.21 -10.12
N LYS A 228 -10.60 15.07 -10.81
CA LYS A 228 -10.50 16.53 -10.66
C LYS A 228 -10.94 17.04 -9.29
N MET A 229 -11.85 16.35 -8.64
CA MET A 229 -12.31 16.70 -7.29
C MET A 229 -11.29 16.29 -6.21
N TYR A 230 -10.39 15.36 -6.54
CA TYR A 230 -9.38 14.79 -5.63
C TYR A 230 -8.01 14.71 -6.33
N PRO A 231 -7.33 15.87 -6.53
CA PRO A 231 -6.06 15.97 -7.21
C PRO A 231 -4.87 15.32 -6.48
#